data_4e7d541fe1b7fa4d1a77d312d211be6f
#
_entry.id   4e7d541fe1b7fa4d1a77d312d211be6f
#
_cell.length_a   1.000
_cell.length_b   1.000
_cell.length_c   1.000
_cell.angle_alpha   90.00
_cell.angle_beta   90.00
_cell.angle_gamma   90.00
#
_symmetry.space_group_name_H-M   'P 1'
#
loop_
_entity.id
_entity.type
_entity.pdbx_description
1 polymer ?
#
loop_
_entity_poly.entity_id
_entity_poly.type
_entity_poly.pdbx_seq_one_letter_code
_entity_poly.pdbx_strand_id
1 'polypeptide(L)'
;MKRSSTARTGVTAAVGVLSLALITGCGGGSDDDAKASRSPRPSEASASQGTAAAKALGTAELEKLLLTQSDLPRDKVADGDATLPKSRSELKTDKAACAPLAYALTGLPPGDTDAGASNTVTSEERLENSFEVTMTTVGLSSYEGDGAEKALASVSSGIAACSGGFGITAQGEQLKITKVAAGKASGKGDESVAFVLDADMDGEGTGAFTVEVVRVGTIVSTYYSVDFASIESGKTSAVPLAVIDAQVGKLK
;
A
#
# COMPACT_ATOMS: atom_id res chain seq x y z
N MET A 1 -24.39 -47.55 -12.70
CA MET A 1 -25.79 -47.55 -13.20
C MET A 1 -26.53 -46.38 -12.63
N LYS A 2 -27.16 -45.71 -13.48
CA LYS A 2 -28.19 -44.67 -13.53
C LYS A 2 -27.66 -43.23 -13.68
N ARG A 3 -27.81 -42.83 -14.94
CA ARG A 3 -27.89 -41.45 -15.43
C ARG A 3 -29.20 -40.79 -15.01
N SER A 4 -29.22 -39.52 -14.81
CA SER A 4 -30.37 -38.71 -15.17
C SER A 4 -29.90 -37.29 -15.49
N SER A 5 -30.10 -36.95 -16.72
CA SER A 5 -30.10 -35.62 -17.34
C SER A 5 -31.44 -34.95 -17.05
N THR A 6 -31.45 -33.60 -17.03
CA THR A 6 -32.50 -32.71 -17.57
C THR A 6 -31.99 -31.30 -17.33
N ALA A 7 -31.54 -30.50 -18.25
CA ALA A 7 -32.18 -29.85 -19.40
C ALA A 7 -33.00 -28.59 -19.04
N ARG A 8 -32.47 -27.46 -19.58
CA ARG A 8 -33.14 -26.34 -20.28
C ARG A 8 -34.04 -25.38 -19.45
N THR A 9 -33.83 -24.14 -19.53
CA THR A 9 -34.31 -23.08 -20.46
C THR A 9 -34.02 -21.77 -19.77
N GLY A 10 -33.59 -20.64 -20.31
CA GLY A 10 -33.86 -19.99 -21.57
C GLY A 10 -33.93 -18.50 -21.31
N VAL A 11 -33.14 -17.71 -21.98
CA VAL A 11 -33.45 -16.43 -22.65
C VAL A 11 -34.27 -15.37 -21.90
N THR A 12 -33.69 -14.17 -21.71
CA THR A 12 -34.19 -12.95 -22.41
C THR A 12 -33.19 -11.80 -22.30
N ALA A 13 -32.87 -11.26 -23.44
CA ALA A 13 -32.18 -10.00 -23.65
C ALA A 13 -33.13 -8.83 -23.35
N ALA A 14 -32.63 -7.78 -22.72
CA ALA A 14 -33.27 -6.46 -22.77
C ALA A 14 -32.22 -5.42 -23.15
N VAL A 15 -32.33 -5.00 -24.39
CA VAL A 15 -31.66 -3.82 -24.97
C VAL A 15 -32.41 -2.60 -24.49
N GLY A 16 -31.73 -1.67 -23.86
CA GLY A 16 -32.24 -0.36 -23.45
C GLY A 16 -31.40 0.75 -24.08
N VAL A 17 -32.00 1.42 -25.03
CA VAL A 17 -31.50 2.43 -25.96
C VAL A 17 -31.31 3.79 -25.29
N LEU A 18 -30.17 4.43 -25.62
CA LEU A 18 -29.83 5.85 -25.76
C LEU A 18 -30.87 6.92 -25.39
N SER A 19 -30.37 7.96 -24.75
CA SER A 19 -30.88 9.33 -24.98
C SER A 19 -29.71 10.33 -24.88
N LEU A 20 -29.20 10.75 -26.04
CA LEU A 20 -28.46 11.99 -26.23
C LEU A 20 -29.47 13.15 -26.19
N ALA A 21 -29.26 14.12 -25.31
CA ALA A 21 -29.89 15.42 -25.37
C ALA A 21 -28.86 16.48 -25.76
N LEU A 22 -28.83 16.82 -27.02
CA LEU A 22 -28.21 18.02 -27.55
C LEU A 22 -29.18 19.19 -27.35
N ILE A 23 -28.78 20.21 -26.62
CA ILE A 23 -29.50 21.49 -26.57
C ILE A 23 -28.65 22.53 -27.29
N THR A 24 -28.95 22.75 -28.56
CA THR A 24 -28.61 23.94 -29.31
C THR A 24 -29.72 24.95 -29.12
N GLY A 25 -29.42 26.09 -28.51
CA GLY A 25 -30.34 27.22 -28.36
C GLY A 25 -29.67 28.46 -28.97
N CYS A 26 -29.90 28.69 -30.25
CA CYS A 26 -29.66 29.97 -30.91
C CYS A 26 -31.03 30.63 -31.13
N GLY A 27 -31.22 31.86 -30.67
CA GLY A 27 -32.43 32.64 -30.91
C GLY A 27 -32.14 34.11 -30.72
N GLY A 28 -32.09 34.86 -31.84
CA GLY A 28 -31.88 36.28 -31.90
C GLY A 28 -33.16 37.08 -31.79
N GLY A 29 -33.04 38.41 -31.67
CA GLY A 29 -34.13 39.41 -31.77
C GLY A 29 -33.83 40.69 -31.02
N SER A 30 -33.30 41.62 -31.68
CA SER A 30 -33.50 43.08 -31.87
C SER A 30 -34.02 43.99 -30.72
N ASP A 31 -33.25 45.08 -30.63
CA ASP A 31 -33.56 46.53 -30.53
C ASP A 31 -33.85 47.13 -29.15
N ASP A 32 -33.03 48.04 -28.80
CA ASP A 32 -33.03 49.49 -28.69
C ASP A 32 -32.46 50.09 -27.37
N ASP A 33 -31.48 50.96 -27.61
CA ASP A 33 -31.09 52.20 -26.87
C ASP A 33 -30.88 52.25 -25.35
N ALA A 34 -29.64 52.47 -24.95
CA ALA A 34 -29.13 53.71 -24.34
C ALA A 34 -27.75 53.55 -23.64
N LYS A 35 -26.79 54.31 -24.14
CA LYS A 35 -25.55 54.86 -23.56
C LYS A 35 -25.31 54.63 -22.08
N ALA A 36 -24.19 53.94 -21.72
CA ALA A 36 -23.23 54.44 -20.74
C ALA A 36 -21.91 53.62 -20.81
N SER A 37 -20.87 54.37 -21.10
CA SER A 37 -19.47 53.99 -21.16
C SER A 37 -18.99 53.39 -19.83
N ARG A 38 -18.46 52.13 -19.86
CA ARG A 38 -17.47 51.63 -18.89
C ARG A 38 -16.62 50.56 -19.57
N SER A 39 -15.32 50.82 -19.60
CA SER A 39 -14.25 49.94 -20.04
C SER A 39 -14.40 48.49 -19.54
N PRO A 40 -14.18 47.50 -20.38
CA PRO A 40 -14.03 46.12 -19.89
C PRO A 40 -12.65 45.94 -19.27
N ARG A 41 -12.64 45.62 -18.01
CA ARG A 41 -11.49 45.09 -17.31
C ARG A 41 -11.26 43.66 -17.83
N PRO A 42 -10.05 43.24 -18.19
CA PRO A 42 -9.79 41.87 -18.57
C PRO A 42 -10.05 40.97 -17.35
N SER A 43 -11.02 40.06 -17.46
CA SER A 43 -11.10 38.92 -16.56
C SER A 43 -9.87 38.05 -16.85
N GLU A 44 -8.95 38.05 -15.93
CA GLU A 44 -7.92 37.02 -15.85
C GLU A 44 -8.65 35.68 -15.70
N ALA A 45 -8.71 34.94 -16.80
CA ALA A 45 -8.99 33.51 -16.74
C ALA A 45 -7.86 32.90 -15.89
N SER A 46 -8.16 32.57 -14.64
CA SER A 46 -7.35 31.64 -13.86
C SER A 46 -7.26 30.36 -14.68
N ALA A 47 -6.18 30.23 -15.42
CA ALA A 47 -5.75 28.94 -15.94
C ALA A 47 -5.49 28.05 -14.73
N SER A 48 -6.43 27.17 -14.44
CA SER A 48 -6.18 26.01 -13.59
C SER A 48 -5.00 25.29 -14.22
N GLN A 49 -3.82 25.52 -13.69
CA GLN A 49 -2.65 24.70 -14.00
C GLN A 49 -3.03 23.30 -13.50
N GLY A 50 -3.46 22.46 -14.41
CA GLY A 50 -3.51 21.04 -14.20
C GLY A 50 -2.09 20.63 -13.81
N THR A 51 -1.88 20.33 -12.54
CA THR A 51 -0.67 19.67 -12.06
C THR A 51 -0.49 18.43 -12.90
N ALA A 52 0.54 18.40 -13.75
CA ALA A 52 0.92 17.21 -14.48
C ALA A 52 1.05 16.10 -13.42
N ALA A 53 0.30 15.01 -13.62
CA ALA A 53 0.35 13.88 -12.69
C ALA A 53 1.82 13.47 -12.53
N ALA A 54 2.31 13.45 -11.30
CA ALA A 54 3.69 13.07 -11.03
C ALA A 54 3.90 11.65 -11.59
N LYS A 55 4.93 11.50 -12.42
CA LYS A 55 5.28 10.22 -13.03
C LYS A 55 5.83 9.29 -11.94
N ALA A 56 5.39 8.03 -11.94
CA ALA A 56 5.93 7.02 -11.06
C ALA A 56 7.43 6.80 -11.32
N LEU A 57 8.18 6.57 -10.25
CA LEU A 57 9.58 6.16 -10.31
C LEU A 57 9.68 4.68 -10.70
N GLY A 58 10.71 4.32 -11.46
CA GLY A 58 11.03 2.93 -11.74
C GLY A 58 11.79 2.26 -10.59
N THR A 59 11.90 0.92 -10.62
CA THR A 59 12.61 0.13 -9.62
C THR A 59 14.04 0.63 -9.36
N ALA A 60 14.83 0.91 -10.40
CA ALA A 60 16.19 1.39 -10.27
C ALA A 60 16.31 2.80 -9.63
N GLU A 61 15.25 3.59 -9.68
CA GLU A 61 15.19 4.89 -9.00
C GLU A 61 14.81 4.69 -7.53
N LEU A 62 13.90 3.77 -7.23
CA LEU A 62 13.52 3.39 -5.87
C LEU A 62 14.68 2.76 -5.10
N GLU A 63 15.50 1.92 -5.74
CA GLU A 63 16.71 1.34 -5.14
C GLU A 63 17.67 2.41 -4.60
N LYS A 64 17.79 3.56 -5.27
CA LYS A 64 18.63 4.68 -4.81
C LYS A 64 18.05 5.44 -3.61
N LEU A 65 16.75 5.30 -3.39
CA LEU A 65 16.03 5.89 -2.27
C LEU A 65 15.94 4.97 -1.05
N LEU A 66 16.31 3.70 -1.18
CA LEU A 66 16.40 2.80 -0.02
C LEU A 66 17.45 3.29 0.97
N LEU A 67 17.27 2.91 2.22
CA LEU A 67 18.25 3.15 3.28
C LEU A 67 19.59 2.52 2.94
N THR A 68 20.65 3.20 3.32
CA THR A 68 22.04 2.72 3.21
C THR A 68 22.67 2.67 4.60
N GLN A 69 23.83 2.03 4.71
CA GLN A 69 24.55 1.96 5.99
C GLN A 69 24.87 3.36 6.56
N SER A 70 25.02 4.38 5.71
CA SER A 70 25.28 5.75 6.17
C SER A 70 24.07 6.44 6.78
N ASP A 71 22.86 6.01 6.43
CA ASP A 71 21.62 6.56 6.97
C ASP A 71 21.34 6.04 8.39
N LEU A 72 21.80 4.83 8.70
CA LEU A 72 21.63 4.15 9.99
C LEU A 72 22.98 3.56 10.48
N PRO A 73 23.89 4.38 10.99
CA PRO A 73 25.26 3.95 11.32
C PRO A 73 25.35 2.96 12.51
N ARG A 74 24.29 2.83 13.32
CA ARG A 74 24.22 1.92 14.45
C ARG A 74 23.58 0.57 14.12
N ASP A 75 22.86 0.49 13.01
CA ASP A 75 22.17 -0.68 12.53
C ASP A 75 22.96 -1.30 11.39
N LYS A 76 22.62 -2.53 11.03
CA LYS A 76 23.14 -3.18 9.83
C LYS A 76 22.13 -3.06 8.72
N VAL A 77 22.49 -2.39 7.63
CA VAL A 77 21.66 -2.32 6.42
C VAL A 77 22.21 -3.29 5.38
N ALA A 78 21.35 -4.13 4.84
CA ALA A 78 21.69 -5.14 3.84
C ALA A 78 20.68 -5.11 2.70
N ASP A 79 21.03 -5.73 1.57
CA ASP A 79 20.08 -5.99 0.49
C ASP A 79 18.85 -6.76 1.01
N GLY A 80 17.75 -6.73 0.25
CA GLY A 80 16.50 -7.36 0.66
C GLY A 80 16.65 -8.85 0.96
N ASP A 81 15.76 -9.37 1.78
CA ASP A 81 15.75 -10.78 2.19
C ASP A 81 15.47 -11.68 0.98
N ALA A 82 16.41 -12.58 0.70
CA ALA A 82 16.31 -13.53 -0.41
C ALA A 82 15.21 -14.58 -0.22
N THR A 83 14.72 -14.75 1.01
CA THR A 83 13.63 -15.69 1.38
C THR A 83 12.24 -15.10 1.14
N LEU A 84 12.14 -13.78 0.93
CA LEU A 84 10.88 -13.13 0.61
C LEU A 84 10.58 -13.18 -0.89
N PRO A 85 9.29 -13.23 -1.30
CA PRO A 85 8.92 -13.17 -2.70
C PRO A 85 9.39 -11.86 -3.34
N LYS A 86 9.90 -11.96 -4.57
CA LYS A 86 10.43 -10.81 -5.32
C LYS A 86 9.40 -10.10 -6.17
N SER A 87 8.24 -10.71 -6.35
CA SER A 87 7.15 -10.15 -7.14
C SER A 87 5.80 -10.58 -6.59
N ARG A 88 4.77 -9.78 -6.89
CA ARG A 88 3.38 -10.09 -6.51
C ARG A 88 2.88 -11.39 -7.10
N SER A 89 3.42 -11.83 -8.24
CA SER A 89 3.05 -13.11 -8.89
C SER A 89 3.50 -14.34 -8.10
N GLU A 90 4.52 -14.21 -7.27
CA GLU A 90 5.07 -15.28 -6.42
C GLU A 90 4.31 -15.43 -5.09
N LEU A 91 3.39 -14.49 -4.78
CA LEU A 91 2.62 -14.50 -3.55
C LEU A 91 1.12 -14.61 -3.87
N LYS A 92 0.46 -15.54 -3.19
CA LYS A 92 -0.99 -15.75 -3.30
C LYS A 92 -1.63 -15.72 -1.92
N THR A 93 -2.87 -15.22 -1.87
CA THR A 93 -3.71 -15.29 -0.67
C THR A 93 -4.99 -16.06 -0.97
N ASP A 94 -5.53 -16.76 0.01
CA ASP A 94 -6.84 -17.43 -0.08
C ASP A 94 -8.01 -16.43 -0.12
N LYS A 95 -7.77 -15.17 0.28
CA LYS A 95 -8.74 -14.06 0.28
C LYS A 95 -8.16 -12.87 -0.48
N ALA A 96 -8.73 -12.53 -1.62
CA ALA A 96 -8.26 -11.43 -2.46
C ALA A 96 -8.22 -10.07 -1.72
N ALA A 97 -9.18 -9.82 -0.82
CA ALA A 97 -9.21 -8.60 -0.01
C ALA A 97 -8.01 -8.46 0.94
N CYS A 98 -7.29 -9.56 1.23
CA CYS A 98 -6.14 -9.59 2.13
C CYS A 98 -4.79 -9.44 1.38
N ALA A 99 -4.80 -9.45 0.04
CA ALA A 99 -3.59 -9.35 -0.74
C ALA A 99 -2.75 -8.09 -0.44
N PRO A 100 -3.32 -6.88 -0.26
CA PRO A 100 -2.54 -5.69 0.11
C PRO A 100 -1.78 -5.86 1.44
N LEU A 101 -2.34 -6.57 2.41
CA LEU A 101 -1.68 -6.85 3.70
C LEU A 101 -0.52 -7.83 3.52
N ALA A 102 -0.72 -8.89 2.72
CA ALA A 102 0.32 -9.86 2.41
C ALA A 102 1.49 -9.24 1.64
N TYR A 103 1.20 -8.33 0.71
CA TYR A 103 2.23 -7.59 0.00
C TYR A 103 3.02 -6.67 0.94
N ALA A 104 2.33 -5.90 1.78
CA ALA A 104 2.99 -5.04 2.77
C ALA A 104 3.87 -5.83 3.76
N LEU A 105 3.43 -7.02 4.19
CA LEU A 105 4.17 -7.94 5.05
C LEU A 105 5.49 -8.43 4.43
N THR A 106 5.57 -8.49 3.11
CA THR A 106 6.75 -9.01 2.38
C THR A 106 7.55 -7.90 1.68
N GLY A 107 7.25 -6.63 1.93
CA GLY A 107 7.94 -5.51 1.30
C GLY A 107 7.55 -5.28 -0.17
N LEU A 108 6.53 -5.99 -0.67
CA LEU A 108 6.00 -5.82 -2.02
C LEU A 108 5.02 -4.63 -2.09
N PRO A 109 4.81 -4.07 -3.30
CA PRO A 109 3.84 -3.00 -3.50
C PRO A 109 2.42 -3.40 -3.09
N PRO A 110 1.77 -2.73 -2.12
CA PRO A 110 0.41 -3.07 -1.69
C PRO A 110 -0.67 -2.66 -2.68
N GLY A 111 -0.36 -1.75 -3.63
CA GLY A 111 -1.25 -1.28 -4.68
C GLY A 111 -0.86 -1.80 -6.07
N ASP A 112 -1.46 -1.23 -7.10
CA ASP A 112 -1.28 -1.66 -8.49
C ASP A 112 -0.08 -0.95 -9.13
N THR A 113 1.10 -1.50 -8.91
CA THR A 113 2.36 -1.15 -9.56
C THR A 113 3.32 -2.32 -9.49
N ASP A 114 4.20 -2.45 -10.50
CA ASP A 114 5.32 -3.39 -10.50
C ASP A 114 6.64 -2.71 -10.06
N ALA A 115 6.62 -1.38 -9.88
CA ALA A 115 7.79 -0.63 -9.43
C ALA A 115 7.96 -0.78 -7.92
N GLY A 116 8.91 -1.59 -7.51
CA GLY A 116 9.23 -1.84 -6.12
C GLY A 116 10.71 -2.13 -5.90
N ALA A 117 11.20 -1.81 -4.71
CA ALA A 117 12.54 -2.12 -4.23
C ALA A 117 12.49 -2.38 -2.73
N SER A 118 13.37 -3.19 -2.19
CA SER A 118 13.41 -3.47 -0.75
C SER A 118 14.82 -3.70 -0.24
N ASN A 119 15.01 -3.44 1.05
CA ASN A 119 16.20 -3.81 1.81
C ASN A 119 15.82 -4.24 3.23
N THR A 120 16.82 -4.64 4.01
CA THR A 120 16.65 -5.10 5.39
C THR A 120 17.53 -4.29 6.32
N VAL A 121 16.96 -3.88 7.44
CA VAL A 121 17.65 -3.22 8.55
C VAL A 121 17.62 -4.16 9.75
N THR A 122 18.79 -4.47 10.31
CA THR A 122 18.91 -5.22 11.56
C THR A 122 19.42 -4.30 12.64
N SER A 123 18.61 -4.11 13.66
CA SER A 123 18.95 -3.36 14.87
C SER A 123 19.28 -4.32 16.00
N GLU A 124 20.38 -4.05 16.69
CA GLU A 124 20.84 -4.85 17.84
C GLU A 124 20.88 -3.96 19.08
N GLU A 125 20.09 -4.29 20.07
CA GLU A 125 20.09 -3.58 21.35
C GLU A 125 20.59 -4.49 22.46
N ARG A 126 21.64 -4.04 23.15
CA ARG A 126 22.17 -4.74 24.32
C ARG A 126 21.55 -4.15 25.58
N LEU A 127 20.70 -4.92 26.21
CA LEU A 127 20.13 -4.63 27.53
C LEU A 127 21.01 -5.24 28.63
N GLU A 128 20.78 -4.85 29.87
CA GLU A 128 21.61 -5.32 31.03
C GLU A 128 21.66 -6.86 31.16
N ASN A 129 20.59 -7.57 30.82
CA ASN A 129 20.47 -9.02 30.96
C ASN A 129 19.95 -9.73 29.69
N SER A 130 19.82 -9.03 28.58
CA SER A 130 19.33 -9.59 27.31
C SER A 130 19.97 -8.92 26.11
N PHE A 131 19.84 -9.58 24.98
CA PHE A 131 20.25 -9.07 23.69
C PHE A 131 19.01 -9.14 22.79
N GLU A 132 18.57 -7.99 22.32
CA GLU A 132 17.41 -7.90 21.44
C GLU A 132 17.85 -7.64 20.00
N VAL A 133 17.33 -8.44 19.08
CA VAL A 133 17.56 -8.29 17.65
C VAL A 133 16.22 -8.04 16.99
N THR A 134 16.11 -6.89 16.35
CA THR A 134 14.96 -6.55 15.53
C THR A 134 15.37 -6.49 14.07
N MET A 135 14.71 -7.25 13.23
CA MET A 135 14.86 -7.19 11.78
C MET A 135 13.67 -6.46 11.16
N THR A 136 13.94 -5.47 10.35
CA THR A 136 12.92 -4.70 9.64
C THR A 136 13.16 -4.78 8.14
N THR A 137 12.22 -5.35 7.40
CA THR A 137 12.18 -5.26 5.94
C THR A 137 11.53 -3.94 5.56
N VAL A 138 12.23 -3.15 4.74
CA VAL A 138 11.75 -1.88 4.20
C VAL A 138 11.48 -2.07 2.72
N GLY A 139 10.23 -1.89 2.30
CA GLY A 139 9.84 -1.90 0.89
C GLY A 139 9.48 -0.49 0.41
N LEU A 140 9.85 -0.15 -0.81
CA LEU A 140 9.42 1.08 -1.50
C LEU A 140 8.64 0.71 -2.75
N SER A 141 7.60 1.47 -3.03
CA SER A 141 6.82 1.37 -4.27
C SER A 141 6.38 2.74 -4.74
N SER A 142 6.28 2.95 -6.05
CA SER A 142 5.90 4.23 -6.64
C SER A 142 4.70 4.07 -7.55
N TYR A 143 3.83 5.09 -7.55
CA TYR A 143 2.53 5.06 -8.21
C TYR A 143 2.32 6.31 -9.05
N GLU A 144 1.51 6.18 -10.09
CA GLU A 144 1.03 7.33 -10.87
C GLU A 144 -0.25 7.91 -10.25
N GLY A 145 -0.41 9.23 -10.38
CA GLY A 145 -1.62 9.93 -9.95
C GLY A 145 -1.95 9.70 -8.49
N ASP A 146 -3.15 9.20 -8.20
CA ASP A 146 -3.68 8.88 -6.87
C ASP A 146 -3.42 7.43 -6.42
N GLY A 147 -2.58 6.70 -7.16
CA GLY A 147 -2.31 5.28 -6.91
C GLY A 147 -1.75 5.00 -5.51
N ALA A 148 -0.89 5.87 -4.97
CA ALA A 148 -0.35 5.73 -3.62
C ALA A 148 -1.42 5.88 -2.53
N GLU A 149 -2.37 6.80 -2.71
CA GLU A 149 -3.51 6.96 -1.80
C GLU A 149 -4.42 5.73 -1.83
N LYS A 150 -4.70 5.21 -3.03
CA LYS A 150 -5.47 3.98 -3.22
C LYS A 150 -4.78 2.76 -2.61
N ALA A 151 -3.45 2.67 -2.74
CA ALA A 151 -2.67 1.60 -2.12
C ALA A 151 -2.82 1.62 -0.59
N LEU A 152 -2.67 2.78 0.03
CA LEU A 152 -2.83 2.93 1.48
C LEU A 152 -4.28 2.65 1.93
N ALA A 153 -5.27 3.13 1.18
CA ALA A 153 -6.69 2.86 1.45
C ALA A 153 -7.02 1.36 1.34
N SER A 154 -6.38 0.63 0.41
CA SER A 154 -6.56 -0.81 0.26
C SER A 154 -6.00 -1.59 1.46
N VAL A 155 -4.85 -1.16 2.01
CA VAL A 155 -4.29 -1.71 3.26
C VAL A 155 -5.25 -1.46 4.42
N SER A 156 -5.70 -0.21 4.59
CA SER A 156 -6.63 0.18 5.66
C SER A 156 -7.93 -0.63 5.61
N SER A 157 -8.52 -0.81 4.42
CA SER A 157 -9.72 -1.62 4.22
C SER A 157 -9.48 -3.11 4.48
N GLY A 158 -8.29 -3.61 4.09
CA GLY A 158 -7.86 -4.99 4.30
C GLY A 158 -7.79 -5.36 5.78
N ILE A 159 -7.37 -4.46 6.67
CA ILE A 159 -7.29 -4.71 8.11
C ILE A 159 -8.64 -5.17 8.67
N ALA A 160 -9.71 -4.46 8.36
CA ALA A 160 -11.06 -4.83 8.81
C ALA A 160 -11.57 -6.10 8.14
N ALA A 161 -11.40 -6.21 6.81
CA ALA A 161 -11.87 -7.35 6.03
C ALA A 161 -11.17 -8.67 6.40
N CYS A 162 -9.93 -8.60 6.89
CA CYS A 162 -9.09 -9.76 7.19
C CYS A 162 -8.91 -10.01 8.69
N SER A 163 -9.71 -9.38 9.55
CA SER A 163 -9.60 -9.48 11.01
C SER A 163 -9.62 -10.93 11.54
N GLY A 164 -10.32 -11.86 10.85
CA GLY A 164 -10.37 -13.29 11.16
C GLY A 164 -9.25 -14.11 10.51
N GLY A 165 -8.19 -13.47 10.01
CA GLY A 165 -7.04 -14.13 9.39
C GLY A 165 -7.26 -14.57 7.95
N PHE A 166 -6.17 -15.07 7.33
CA PHE A 166 -6.12 -15.52 5.94
C PHE A 166 -4.85 -16.36 5.70
N GLY A 167 -4.83 -17.13 4.61
CA GLY A 167 -3.66 -17.89 4.18
C GLY A 167 -2.81 -17.14 3.17
N ILE A 168 -1.48 -17.26 3.31
CA ILE A 168 -0.48 -16.79 2.34
C ILE A 168 0.24 -18.02 1.80
N THR A 169 0.47 -18.06 0.49
CA THR A 169 1.35 -19.04 -0.16
C THR A 169 2.40 -18.27 -0.95
N ALA A 170 3.66 -18.50 -0.65
CA ALA A 170 4.80 -17.92 -1.35
C ALA A 170 5.93 -18.94 -1.46
N GLN A 171 6.54 -19.09 -2.62
CA GLN A 171 7.69 -19.98 -2.87
C GLN A 171 7.45 -21.45 -2.46
N GLY A 172 6.21 -21.91 -2.43
CA GLY A 172 5.83 -23.26 -2.01
C GLY A 172 5.55 -23.41 -0.52
N GLU A 173 5.89 -22.41 0.28
CA GLU A 173 5.59 -22.35 1.71
C GLU A 173 4.21 -21.76 1.96
N GLN A 174 3.58 -22.18 3.06
CA GLN A 174 2.28 -21.66 3.50
C GLN A 174 2.42 -21.01 4.86
N LEU A 175 1.92 -19.79 4.99
CA LEU A 175 1.81 -19.08 6.26
C LEU A 175 0.32 -18.83 6.54
N LYS A 176 -0.12 -19.23 7.71
CA LYS A 176 -1.49 -19.03 8.16
C LYS A 176 -1.55 -17.84 9.12
N ILE A 177 -2.10 -16.74 8.67
CA ILE A 177 -2.45 -15.61 9.53
C ILE A 177 -3.76 -15.97 10.25
N THR A 178 -3.73 -15.95 11.58
CA THR A 178 -4.88 -16.31 12.42
C THR A 178 -5.70 -15.10 12.85
N LYS A 179 -5.08 -13.92 12.86
CA LYS A 179 -5.72 -12.66 13.23
C LYS A 179 -5.04 -11.47 12.58
N VAL A 180 -5.81 -10.43 12.27
CA VAL A 180 -5.32 -9.10 11.90
C VAL A 180 -6.01 -8.07 12.78
N ALA A 181 -5.26 -7.12 13.29
CA ALA A 181 -5.78 -6.01 14.08
C ALA A 181 -5.10 -4.69 13.68
N ALA A 182 -5.82 -3.59 13.80
CA ALA A 182 -5.21 -2.27 13.63
C ALA A 182 -4.12 -2.04 14.69
N GLY A 183 -2.96 -1.55 14.26
CA GLY A 183 -1.85 -1.13 15.08
C GLY A 183 -1.84 0.38 15.31
N LYS A 184 -0.91 0.84 16.13
CA LYS A 184 -0.66 2.27 16.32
C LYS A 184 0.36 2.73 15.28
N ALA A 185 -0.08 3.52 14.29
CA ALA A 185 0.80 4.12 13.31
C ALA A 185 1.67 5.24 13.91
N SER A 186 2.85 5.44 13.33
CA SER A 186 3.81 6.47 13.75
C SER A 186 3.32 7.90 13.48
N GLY A 187 2.41 8.07 12.52
CA GLY A 187 1.96 9.38 12.03
C GLY A 187 3.00 10.08 11.15
N LYS A 188 3.97 9.34 10.61
CA LYS A 188 5.00 9.88 9.70
C LYS A 188 4.50 9.91 8.25
N GLY A 189 5.21 10.67 7.41
CA GLY A 189 4.80 10.89 6.03
C GLY A 189 3.60 11.83 5.90
N ASP A 190 2.89 11.71 4.79
CA ASP A 190 1.62 12.42 4.55
C ASP A 190 0.45 11.66 5.19
N GLU A 191 0.56 10.33 5.23
CA GLU A 191 -0.41 9.43 5.82
C GLU A 191 0.28 8.10 6.21
N SER A 192 -0.15 7.48 7.30
CA SER A 192 0.37 6.18 7.73
C SER A 192 -0.71 5.30 8.33
N VAL A 193 -0.57 4.00 8.11
CA VAL A 193 -1.44 2.94 8.62
C VAL A 193 -0.57 1.83 9.18
N ALA A 194 -0.90 1.33 10.38
CA ALA A 194 -0.22 0.19 10.98
C ALA A 194 -1.19 -0.93 11.31
N PHE A 195 -0.71 -2.15 11.26
CA PHE A 195 -1.46 -3.34 11.65
C PHE A 195 -0.55 -4.39 12.29
N VAL A 196 -1.17 -5.25 13.07
CA VAL A 196 -0.54 -6.40 13.71
C VAL A 196 -1.16 -7.67 13.16
N LEU A 197 -0.34 -8.66 12.91
CA LEU A 197 -0.71 -9.99 12.44
C LEU A 197 -0.30 -11.03 13.48
N ASP A 198 -1.20 -11.94 13.79
CA ASP A 198 -0.87 -13.17 14.51
C ASP A 198 -0.78 -14.31 13.49
N ALA A 199 0.33 -15.02 13.43
CA ALA A 199 0.55 -16.14 12.52
C ALA A 199 0.76 -17.45 13.29
N ASP A 200 0.22 -18.54 12.75
CA ASP A 200 0.48 -19.90 13.22
C ASP A 200 1.90 -20.30 12.79
N MET A 201 2.72 -20.66 13.75
CA MET A 201 4.11 -21.09 13.54
C MET A 201 4.19 -22.62 13.49
N ASP A 202 3.43 -23.24 12.59
CA ASP A 202 3.39 -24.69 12.34
C ASP A 202 3.12 -25.55 13.60
N GLY A 203 2.28 -25.00 14.50
CA GLY A 203 1.94 -25.66 15.76
C GLY A 203 2.93 -25.44 16.91
N GLU A 204 4.03 -24.72 16.69
CA GLU A 204 4.99 -24.33 17.74
C GLU A 204 4.54 -23.10 18.53
N GLY A 205 3.39 -22.53 18.18
CA GLY A 205 2.83 -21.35 18.84
C GLY A 205 2.31 -20.30 17.86
N THR A 206 2.17 -19.09 18.33
CA THR A 206 1.72 -17.95 17.53
C THR A 206 2.82 -16.88 17.50
N GLY A 207 3.28 -16.53 16.30
CA GLY A 207 4.16 -15.38 16.11
C GLY A 207 3.32 -14.12 15.91
N ALA A 208 3.76 -13.00 16.49
CA ALA A 208 3.11 -11.71 16.33
C ALA A 208 4.03 -10.75 15.58
N PHE A 209 3.51 -10.14 14.50
CA PHE A 209 4.27 -9.30 13.59
C PHE A 209 3.62 -7.93 13.45
N THR A 210 4.44 -6.90 13.35
CA THR A 210 3.96 -5.53 13.13
C THR A 210 4.35 -5.05 11.75
N VAL A 211 3.39 -4.44 11.07
CA VAL A 211 3.59 -3.80 9.75
C VAL A 211 3.11 -2.36 9.84
N GLU A 212 3.89 -1.46 9.28
CA GLU A 212 3.47 -0.08 9.04
C GLU A 212 3.65 0.27 7.56
N VAL A 213 2.72 1.04 7.04
CA VAL A 213 2.71 1.54 5.65
C VAL A 213 2.60 3.05 5.72
N VAL A 214 3.55 3.74 5.07
CA VAL A 214 3.66 5.21 5.10
C VAL A 214 3.67 5.73 3.67
N ARG A 215 2.87 6.75 3.38
CA ARG A 215 2.84 7.46 2.10
C ARG A 215 3.61 8.79 2.20
N VAL A 216 4.42 9.05 1.17
CA VAL A 216 5.07 10.34 0.93
C VAL A 216 4.90 10.67 -0.56
N GLY A 217 4.02 11.59 -0.86
CA GLY A 217 3.66 11.92 -2.24
C GLY A 217 3.10 10.71 -2.99
N THR A 218 3.77 10.32 -4.07
CA THR A 218 3.43 9.15 -4.90
C THR A 218 4.17 7.87 -4.50
N ILE A 219 4.97 7.92 -3.44
CA ILE A 219 5.73 6.76 -2.94
C ILE A 219 5.04 6.21 -1.69
N VAL A 220 4.97 4.89 -1.61
CA VAL A 220 4.58 4.15 -0.42
C VAL A 220 5.77 3.36 0.09
N SER A 221 6.08 3.51 1.36
CA SER A 221 7.03 2.67 2.08
C SER A 221 6.30 1.72 3.01
N THR A 222 6.73 0.46 3.02
CA THR A 222 6.22 -0.59 3.89
C THR A 222 7.32 -1.02 4.85
N TYR A 223 6.98 -1.25 6.09
CA TYR A 223 7.91 -1.70 7.13
C TYR A 223 7.32 -2.93 7.80
N TYR A 224 7.96 -4.06 7.61
CA TYR A 224 7.65 -5.29 8.32
C TYR A 224 8.73 -5.55 9.35
N SER A 225 8.37 -5.62 10.62
CA SER A 225 9.34 -5.77 11.69
C SER A 225 9.09 -7.03 12.51
N VAL A 226 10.17 -7.75 12.77
CA VAL A 226 10.24 -8.92 13.63
C VAL A 226 11.24 -8.64 14.74
N ASP A 227 10.78 -8.72 15.96
CA ASP A 227 11.63 -8.76 17.15
C ASP A 227 11.70 -10.22 17.64
N PHE A 228 12.88 -10.80 17.54
CA PHE A 228 13.09 -12.22 17.86
C PHE A 228 12.82 -12.55 19.32
N ALA A 229 13.04 -11.64 20.26
CA ALA A 229 12.70 -11.84 21.67
C ALA A 229 11.18 -11.81 21.90
N SER A 230 10.44 -11.08 21.07
CA SER A 230 8.99 -11.00 21.19
C SER A 230 8.26 -12.21 20.61
N ILE A 231 8.87 -12.96 19.68
CA ILE A 231 8.31 -14.22 19.16
C ILE A 231 8.12 -15.21 20.32
N GLU A 232 9.12 -15.38 21.16
CA GLU A 232 9.06 -16.29 22.32
C GLU A 232 8.07 -15.81 23.40
N SER A 233 7.94 -14.51 23.58
CA SER A 233 7.08 -13.92 24.62
C SER A 233 5.63 -13.67 24.18
N GLY A 234 5.33 -13.82 22.88
CA GLY A 234 4.01 -13.51 22.28
C GLY A 234 3.66 -12.01 22.34
N LYS A 235 4.64 -11.14 22.59
CA LYS A 235 4.45 -9.69 22.58
C LYS A 235 4.76 -9.14 21.19
N THR A 236 4.03 -8.13 20.76
CA THR A 236 4.34 -7.38 19.55
C THR A 236 5.27 -6.22 19.87
N SER A 237 6.34 -6.04 19.10
CA SER A 237 7.12 -4.82 19.08
C SER A 237 6.63 -3.89 17.98
N ALA A 238 6.75 -2.59 18.19
CA ALA A 238 6.48 -1.61 17.14
C ALA A 238 7.63 -1.61 16.12
N VAL A 239 7.34 -1.17 14.88
CA VAL A 239 8.41 -0.85 13.92
C VAL A 239 9.31 0.24 14.51
N PRO A 240 10.65 0.09 14.47
CA PRO A 240 11.56 1.08 15.03
C PRO A 240 11.39 2.45 14.36
N LEU A 241 11.08 3.48 15.14
CA LEU A 241 10.85 4.85 14.62
C LEU A 241 12.07 5.41 13.91
N ALA A 242 13.28 5.05 14.33
CA ALA A 242 14.52 5.48 13.68
C ALA A 242 14.58 5.03 12.21
N VAL A 243 14.12 3.81 11.91
CA VAL A 243 14.07 3.28 10.54
C VAL A 243 13.03 4.04 9.71
N ILE A 244 11.84 4.27 10.27
CA ILE A 244 10.78 5.04 9.59
C ILE A 244 11.25 6.48 9.33
N ASP A 245 11.80 7.16 10.33
CA ASP A 245 12.25 8.55 10.21
C ASP A 245 13.37 8.70 9.18
N ALA A 246 14.34 7.79 9.17
CA ALA A 246 15.42 7.80 8.20
C ALA A 246 14.89 7.61 6.78
N GLN A 247 13.99 6.62 6.55
CA GLN A 247 13.44 6.37 5.22
C GLN A 247 12.53 7.51 4.74
N VAL A 248 11.64 8.02 5.60
CA VAL A 248 10.77 9.16 5.26
C VAL A 248 11.60 10.42 4.98
N GLY A 249 12.72 10.60 5.68
CA GLY A 249 13.65 11.69 5.45
C GLY A 249 14.28 11.67 4.05
N LYS A 250 14.52 10.49 3.47
CA LYS A 250 15.06 10.32 2.10
C LYS A 250 14.01 10.54 1.01
N LEU A 251 12.72 10.47 1.36
CA LEU A 251 11.63 10.61 0.39
C LEU A 251 11.10 12.05 0.27
N LYS A 252 11.57 12.97 1.11
CA LYS A 252 11.24 14.40 1.10
C LYS A 252 12.29 15.20 0.35
#